data_53f87a1fcdeb34cd264dbb393e40d15e
#
_entry.id   53f87a1fcdeb34cd264dbb393e40d15e
#
_cell.length_a   1.000
_cell.length_b   1.000
_cell.length_c   1.000
_cell.angle_alpha   90.00
_cell.angle_beta   90.00
_cell.angle_gamma   90.00
#
_symmetry.space_group_name_H-M   'P 1'
#
loop_
_entity.id
_entity.type
_entity.pdbx_description
1 polymer ?
#
loop_
_entity_poly.entity_id
_entity_poly.type
_entity_poly.pdbx_seq_one_letter_code
_entity_poly.pdbx_strand_id
1 'polypeptide(L)'
;MGRVRPTTMDGRPLEALELEHFPGLCERQITAMAQRLQQQHRAGAILVLHRVGRLAPGEPIVLVAVEAGRRGAAQRCAAALLEELKHHAPFWKREWCAGQGTWLAENTPL
;
A
#
# COMPACT_ATOMS: atom_id res chain seq x y z
N MET A 1 -0.19 -0.78 -9.02
CA MET A 1 1.04 -0.49 -8.26
C MET A 1 0.96 0.90 -7.66
N GLY A 2 1.28 1.02 -6.37
CA GLY A 2 1.32 2.31 -5.69
C GLY A 2 2.73 2.88 -5.66
N ARG A 3 2.85 4.19 -5.85
CA ARG A 3 4.13 4.91 -5.84
C ARG A 3 4.11 6.06 -4.83
N VAL A 4 5.29 6.46 -4.39
CA VAL A 4 5.46 7.61 -3.50
C VAL A 4 5.13 8.90 -4.26
N ARG A 5 4.27 9.74 -3.65
CA ARG A 5 3.89 11.03 -4.23
C ARG A 5 5.04 12.03 -4.13
N PRO A 6 5.07 13.06 -5.00
CA PRO A 6 6.13 14.07 -4.98
C PRO A 6 5.95 15.13 -3.89
N THR A 7 4.78 15.17 -3.23
CA THR A 7 4.47 16.21 -2.24
C THR A 7 3.99 15.63 -0.93
N THR A 8 4.19 16.38 0.17
CA THR A 8 3.60 16.08 1.47
C THR A 8 2.09 16.28 1.44
N MET A 9 1.41 15.90 2.54
CA MET A 9 -0.03 16.08 2.66
C MET A 9 -0.45 17.55 2.55
N ASP A 10 0.39 18.48 2.99
CA ASP A 10 0.14 19.92 2.93
C ASP A 10 0.74 20.59 1.68
N GLY A 11 1.17 19.80 0.68
CA GLY A 11 1.58 20.30 -0.63
C GLY A 11 3.03 20.75 -0.76
N ARG A 12 3.87 20.52 0.26
CA ARG A 12 5.31 20.84 0.18
C ARG A 12 6.07 19.75 -0.56
N PRO A 13 7.24 20.03 -1.14
CA PRO A 13 8.05 18.99 -1.79
C PRO A 13 8.43 17.88 -0.79
N LEU A 14 8.16 16.64 -1.15
CA LEU A 14 8.49 15.48 -0.34
C LEU A 14 9.93 15.05 -0.61
N GLU A 15 10.72 14.92 0.45
CA GLU A 15 12.08 14.37 0.39
C GLU A 15 12.04 12.84 0.36
N ALA A 16 11.26 12.25 1.26
CA ALA A 16 11.09 10.81 1.37
C ALA A 16 9.81 10.48 2.13
N LEU A 17 9.26 9.30 1.86
CA LEU A 17 8.22 8.68 2.67
C LEU A 17 8.83 7.49 3.39
N GLU A 18 8.71 7.45 4.70
CA GLU A 18 9.18 6.33 5.50
C GLU A 18 8.02 5.51 6.01
N LEU A 19 8.11 4.20 5.82
CA LEU A 19 7.09 3.24 6.21
C LEU A 19 7.66 2.29 7.26
N GLU A 20 6.96 2.14 8.37
CA GLU A 20 7.28 1.17 9.40
C GLU A 20 6.11 0.23 9.63
N HIS A 21 6.40 -1.00 10.04
CA HIS A 21 5.37 -2.02 10.27
C HIS A 21 5.73 -2.88 11.48
N PHE A 22 4.72 -3.55 12.02
CA PHE A 22 4.94 -4.60 13.02
C PHE A 22 5.06 -5.94 12.29
N PRO A 23 6.23 -6.59 12.29
CA PRO A 23 6.39 -7.91 11.68
C PRO A 23 5.40 -8.92 12.27
N GLY A 24 4.89 -9.80 11.43
CA GLY A 24 3.90 -10.78 11.84
C GLY A 24 2.47 -10.25 11.82
N LEU A 25 2.17 -9.15 12.50
CA LEU A 25 0.83 -8.56 12.49
C LEU A 25 0.46 -8.04 11.10
N CYS A 26 1.36 -7.30 10.48
CA CYS A 26 1.17 -6.76 9.14
C CYS A 26 0.94 -7.89 8.13
N GLU A 27 1.77 -8.92 8.17
CA GLU A 27 1.66 -10.06 7.26
C GLU A 27 0.33 -10.79 7.42
N ARG A 28 -0.13 -11.01 8.67
CA ARG A 28 -1.41 -11.66 8.93
C ARG A 28 -2.59 -10.84 8.42
N GLN A 29 -2.56 -9.53 8.63
CA GLN A 29 -3.64 -8.65 8.19
C GLN A 29 -3.70 -8.56 6.66
N ILE A 30 -2.56 -8.45 5.99
CA ILE A 30 -2.50 -8.43 4.53
C ILE A 30 -2.99 -9.76 3.96
N THR A 31 -2.56 -10.87 4.54
CA THR A 31 -3.01 -12.20 4.12
C THR A 31 -4.54 -12.33 4.27
N ALA A 32 -5.10 -11.87 5.38
CA ALA A 32 -6.54 -11.92 5.60
C ALA A 32 -7.31 -11.07 4.58
N MET A 33 -6.82 -9.87 4.27
CA MET A 33 -7.41 -9.03 3.23
C MET A 33 -7.38 -9.72 1.87
N ALA A 34 -6.23 -10.28 1.50
CA ALA A 34 -6.07 -10.98 0.23
C ALA A 34 -7.00 -12.19 0.12
N GLN A 35 -7.09 -13.00 1.16
CA GLN A 35 -7.96 -14.18 1.17
C GLN A 35 -9.43 -13.80 1.04
N ARG A 36 -9.87 -12.77 1.76
CA ARG A 36 -11.25 -12.30 1.69
C ARG A 36 -11.60 -11.80 0.29
N LEU A 37 -10.75 -10.99 -0.30
CA LEU A 37 -10.97 -10.45 -1.64
C LEU A 37 -10.83 -11.53 -2.72
N GLN A 38 -9.93 -12.49 -2.53
CA GLN A 38 -9.82 -13.64 -3.42
C GLN A 38 -11.15 -14.39 -3.52
N GLN A 39 -11.79 -14.65 -2.38
CA GLN A 39 -13.08 -15.33 -2.37
C GLN A 39 -14.19 -14.45 -2.94
N GLN A 40 -14.22 -13.19 -2.57
CA GLN A 40 -15.26 -12.24 -3.01
C GLN A 40 -15.24 -12.06 -4.53
N HIS A 41 -14.07 -12.00 -5.13
CA HIS A 41 -13.91 -11.78 -6.58
C HIS A 41 -13.68 -13.06 -7.37
N ARG A 42 -13.69 -14.21 -6.72
CA ARG A 42 -13.40 -15.51 -7.33
C ARG A 42 -12.06 -15.49 -8.08
N ALA A 43 -11.05 -14.90 -7.46
CA ALA A 43 -9.72 -14.83 -8.02
C ALA A 43 -8.93 -16.10 -7.71
N GLY A 44 -7.88 -16.33 -8.49
CA GLY A 44 -6.87 -17.35 -8.24
C GLY A 44 -5.76 -16.83 -7.34
N ALA A 45 -4.51 -17.02 -7.75
CA ALA A 45 -3.37 -16.59 -6.96
C ALA A 45 -3.29 -15.07 -6.83
N ILE A 46 -2.90 -14.61 -5.66
CA ILE A 46 -2.65 -13.20 -5.36
C ILE A 46 -1.24 -13.04 -4.82
N LEU A 47 -0.48 -12.10 -5.37
CA LEU A 47 0.83 -11.71 -4.88
C LEU A 47 0.77 -10.26 -4.40
N VAL A 48 1.25 -10.02 -3.18
CA VAL A 48 1.41 -8.67 -2.64
C VAL A 48 2.87 -8.48 -2.23
N LEU A 49 3.51 -7.48 -2.81
CA LEU A 49 4.85 -7.05 -2.41
C LEU A 49 4.74 -5.64 -1.86
N HIS A 50 5.05 -5.45 -0.59
CA HIS A 50 4.98 -4.16 0.07
C HIS A 50 6.34 -3.78 0.64
N ARG A 51 6.82 -2.58 0.29
CA ARG A 51 8.10 -2.08 0.78
C ARG A 51 7.92 -1.38 2.12
N VAL A 52 8.97 -1.39 2.90
CA VAL A 52 9.10 -0.65 4.15
C VAL A 52 10.41 0.14 4.13
N GLY A 53 10.58 1.03 5.10
CA GLY A 53 11.74 1.88 5.19
C GLY A 53 11.58 3.20 4.46
N ARG A 54 12.68 3.84 4.14
CA ARG A 54 12.70 5.18 3.54
C ARG A 54 12.67 5.08 2.02
N LEU A 55 11.65 5.68 1.40
CA LEU A 55 11.43 5.64 -0.04
C LEU A 55 11.42 7.04 -0.61
N ALA A 56 12.08 7.21 -1.76
CA ALA A 56 12.10 8.49 -2.49
C ALA A 56 10.81 8.68 -3.30
N PRO A 57 10.47 9.94 -3.64
CA PRO A 57 9.35 10.22 -4.54
C PRO A 57 9.47 9.44 -5.85
N GLY A 58 8.35 8.89 -6.33
CA GLY A 58 8.29 8.09 -7.54
C GLY A 58 8.66 6.62 -7.36
N GLU A 59 9.27 6.23 -6.23
CA GLU A 59 9.57 4.82 -5.99
C GLU A 59 8.31 4.01 -5.74
N PRO A 60 8.27 2.74 -6.17
CA PRO A 60 7.13 1.86 -5.86
C PRO A 60 7.04 1.60 -4.35
N ILE A 61 5.81 1.65 -3.82
CA ILE A 61 5.52 1.29 -2.43
C ILE A 61 5.00 -0.14 -2.38
N VAL A 62 4.07 -0.46 -3.26
CA VAL A 62 3.34 -1.72 -3.22
C VAL A 62 3.04 -2.20 -4.63
N LEU A 63 3.17 -3.49 -4.84
CA LEU A 63 2.76 -4.18 -6.06
C LEU A 63 1.75 -5.25 -5.68
N VAL A 64 0.62 -5.24 -6.38
CA VAL A 64 -0.41 -6.27 -6.25
C VAL A 64 -0.58 -6.93 -7.61
N ALA A 65 -0.49 -8.26 -7.65
CA ALA A 65 -0.72 -9.03 -8.85
C ALA A 65 -1.80 -10.08 -8.56
N VAL A 66 -2.80 -10.15 -9.43
CA VAL A 66 -3.95 -11.05 -9.26
C VAL A 66 -4.15 -11.88 -10.53
N GLU A 67 -4.30 -13.18 -10.34
CA GLU A 67 -4.69 -14.11 -11.38
C GLU A 67 -6.18 -14.42 -11.23
N ALA A 68 -6.91 -14.41 -12.34
CA ALA A 68 -8.31 -14.80 -12.36
C ALA A 68 -8.67 -15.33 -13.75
N GLY A 69 -9.78 -16.06 -13.81
CA GLY A 69 -10.27 -16.61 -15.08
C GLY A 69 -10.72 -15.55 -16.09
N ARG A 70 -11.03 -14.34 -15.61
CA ARG A 70 -11.44 -13.21 -16.44
C ARG A 70 -10.66 -11.96 -16.06
N ARG A 71 -10.30 -11.16 -17.06
CA ARG A 71 -9.55 -9.91 -16.87
C ARG A 71 -10.24 -8.95 -15.92
N GLY A 72 -11.55 -8.75 -16.07
CA GLY A 72 -12.32 -7.83 -15.23
C GLY A 72 -12.29 -8.23 -13.77
N ALA A 73 -12.42 -9.52 -13.47
CA ALA A 73 -12.34 -10.02 -12.09
C ALA A 73 -10.96 -9.77 -11.50
N ALA A 74 -9.90 -10.03 -12.26
CA ALA A 74 -8.53 -9.78 -11.82
C ALA A 74 -8.29 -8.29 -11.53
N GLN A 75 -8.73 -7.41 -12.42
CA GLN A 75 -8.59 -5.96 -12.26
C GLN A 75 -9.35 -5.44 -11.04
N ARG A 76 -10.60 -5.87 -10.86
CA ARG A 76 -11.42 -5.44 -9.72
C ARG A 76 -10.84 -5.91 -8.39
N CYS A 77 -10.37 -7.16 -8.35
CA CYS A 77 -9.74 -7.69 -7.15
C CYS A 77 -8.45 -6.93 -6.80
N ALA A 78 -7.59 -6.71 -7.78
CA ALA A 78 -6.35 -5.98 -7.59
C ALA A 78 -6.60 -4.54 -7.12
N ALA A 79 -7.57 -3.85 -7.73
CA ALA A 79 -7.93 -2.50 -7.34
C ALA A 79 -8.49 -2.46 -5.90
N ALA A 80 -9.37 -3.38 -5.54
CA ALA A 80 -9.94 -3.45 -4.20
C ALA A 80 -8.88 -3.73 -3.15
N LEU A 81 -7.94 -4.63 -3.44
CA LEU A 81 -6.86 -4.95 -2.51
C LEU A 81 -5.91 -3.77 -2.32
N LEU A 82 -5.57 -3.07 -3.39
CA LEU A 82 -4.71 -1.88 -3.33
C LEU A 82 -5.37 -0.79 -2.47
N GLU A 83 -6.67 -0.56 -2.64
CA GLU A 83 -7.43 0.38 -1.82
C GLU A 83 -7.40 -0.01 -0.33
N GLU A 84 -7.67 -1.27 -0.01
CA GLU A 84 -7.63 -1.72 1.38
C GLU A 84 -6.25 -1.61 2.00
N LEU A 85 -5.20 -1.93 1.25
CA LEU A 85 -3.83 -1.78 1.72
C LEU A 85 -3.51 -0.32 2.06
N LYS A 86 -4.04 0.62 1.30
CA LYS A 86 -3.83 2.04 1.56
C LYS A 86 -4.59 2.56 2.77
N HIS A 87 -5.78 2.04 3.02
CA HIS A 87 -6.65 2.55 4.09
C HIS A 87 -6.52 1.76 5.39
N HIS A 88 -6.23 0.46 5.33
CA HIS A 88 -6.34 -0.43 6.48
C HIS A 88 -5.09 -1.22 6.82
N ALA A 89 -4.05 -1.17 6.00
CA ALA A 89 -2.81 -1.85 6.33
C ALA A 89 -2.13 -1.20 7.54
N PRO A 90 -1.56 -2.00 8.46
CA PRO A 90 -1.02 -1.47 9.71
C PRO A 90 0.40 -0.90 9.51
N PHE A 91 0.51 0.11 8.68
CA PHE A 91 1.76 0.81 8.45
C PHE A 91 1.74 2.17 9.12
N TRP A 92 2.85 2.50 9.79
CA TRP A 92 3.13 3.85 10.25
C TRP A 92 3.86 4.58 9.14
N LYS A 93 3.43 5.82 8.84
CA LYS A 93 3.99 6.62 7.76
C LYS A 93 4.56 7.92 8.29
N ARG A 94 5.78 8.24 7.89
CA ARG A 94 6.43 9.50 8.21
C ARG A 94 6.86 10.18 6.92
N GLU A 95 6.42 11.44 6.74
CA GLU A 95 6.85 12.26 5.62
C GLU A 95 8.07 13.07 6.00
N TRP A 96 9.08 13.04 5.15
CA TRP A 96 10.30 13.84 5.30
C TRP A 96 10.28 15.03 4.35
N CYS A 97 10.49 16.23 4.90
CA CYS A 97 10.54 17.49 4.15
C CYS A 97 11.56 18.40 4.83
N ALA A 98 12.51 18.91 4.06
CA ALA A 98 13.57 19.82 4.55
C ALA A 98 14.29 19.29 5.80
N GLY A 99 14.60 18.00 5.82
CA GLY A 99 15.29 17.34 6.92
C GLY A 99 14.45 17.03 8.15
N GLN A 100 13.14 17.31 8.12
CA GLN A 100 12.23 17.05 9.22
C GLN A 100 11.24 15.97 8.87
N GLY A 101 11.03 15.01 9.79
CA GLY A 101 10.06 13.93 9.65
C GLY A 101 8.80 14.21 10.43
N THR A 102 7.64 14.01 9.79
CA THR A 102 6.32 14.20 10.40
C THR A 102 5.52 12.91 10.27
N TRP A 103 5.14 12.32 11.41
CA TRP A 103 4.29 11.14 11.41
C TRP A 103 2.88 11.50 10.98
N LEU A 104 2.32 10.71 10.07
CA LEU A 104 0.94 10.86 9.64
C LEU A 104 0.01 10.16 10.64
N ALA A 105 -1.07 10.85 11.03
CA ALA A 105 -2.04 10.29 11.96
C ALA A 105 -2.96 9.26 11.32
N GLU A 106 -3.16 9.35 10.01
CA GLU A 106 -4.07 8.48 9.26
C GLU A 106 -3.46 8.05 7.94
N ASN A 107 -3.98 6.97 7.37
CA ASN A 107 -3.61 6.56 6.02
C ASN A 107 -4.13 7.57 5.01
N THR A 108 -3.29 7.90 4.03
CA THR A 108 -3.67 8.83 2.98
C THR A 108 -4.52 8.13 1.94
N PRO A 109 -5.65 8.72 1.52
CA PRO A 109 -6.41 8.19 0.39
C PRO A 109 -5.61 8.28 -0.91
N LEU A 110 -6.02 7.51 -1.86
CA LEU A 110 -5.44 7.50 -3.20
C LEU A 110 -5.63 8.80 -3.94
#